data_45b72138a91164daee3bce92a95ca31e
#
_entry.id   45b72138a91164daee3bce92a95ca31e
#
_cell.length_a   1.000
_cell.length_b   1.000
_cell.length_c   1.000
_cell.angle_alpha   90.00
_cell.angle_beta   90.00
_cell.angle_gamma   90.00
#
_symmetry.space_group_name_H-M   'P 1'
#
loop_
_entity.id
_entity.type
_entity.pdbx_description
1 polymer ?
#
loop_
_entity_poly.entity_id
_entity_poly.type
_entity_poly.pdbx_seq_one_letter_code
_entity_poly.pdbx_strand_id
1 'polypeptide(L)'
;TNFMVAYSDENGLVLDTIYDKTCLDGDVGKSVIPGSIWAEKICGTNGLGLSVELKKPTIVSGKEHFFITHEKISCFASPIINYDGKTIGIIDASTDSKSREQHTLALVKLATRSIETKLFINKFSNELILSFHPRQEYLSTTSVGLLAINGDGVIVGANTSAKIMLHGLVDLKNENFNNIFTNSFSSIATDLLNNKILKITDHLGSSVFVVKSQNFKNKQLKKENKTVKRYVCESCQDTKIKREKCTLIRSTFLETNNISAASRKLGVSRTTIYKHLKNLI
;
A
#
# COMPACT_ATOMS: atom_id res chain seq x y z
N THR A 1 -20.99 -4.83 5.17
CA THR A 1 -20.90 -3.84 4.07
C THR A 1 -20.77 -4.61 2.77
N ASN A 2 -21.77 -4.55 1.88
CA ASN A 2 -21.81 -5.25 0.59
C ASN A 2 -20.80 -4.63 -0.40
N PHE A 3 -19.50 -4.70 -0.08
CA PHE A 3 -18.45 -4.25 -0.96
C PHE A 3 -17.57 -5.41 -1.39
N MET A 4 -17.23 -5.42 -2.66
CA MET A 4 -16.12 -6.17 -3.22
C MET A 4 -15.01 -5.21 -3.55
N VAL A 5 -13.77 -5.53 -3.21
CA VAL A 5 -12.59 -4.78 -3.59
C VAL A 5 -11.74 -5.67 -4.49
N ALA A 6 -11.47 -5.21 -5.70
CA ALA A 6 -10.60 -5.88 -6.65
C ALA A 6 -9.29 -5.10 -6.82
N TYR A 7 -8.20 -5.83 -6.98
CA TYR A 7 -6.90 -5.29 -7.38
C TYR A 7 -6.52 -5.87 -8.73
N SER A 8 -6.18 -5.02 -9.69
CA SER A 8 -5.71 -5.42 -11.01
C SER A 8 -4.32 -4.87 -11.32
N ASP A 9 -3.68 -5.45 -12.32
CA ASP A 9 -2.50 -4.87 -12.95
C ASP A 9 -2.87 -3.64 -13.82
N GLU A 10 -1.87 -3.06 -14.48
CA GLU A 10 -2.01 -1.91 -15.37
C GLU A 10 -2.77 -2.21 -16.67
N ASN A 11 -3.06 -3.48 -16.99
CA ASN A 11 -3.79 -3.94 -18.17
C ASN A 11 -5.23 -4.36 -17.85
N GLY A 12 -5.63 -4.28 -16.58
CA GLY A 12 -6.98 -4.68 -16.14
C GLY A 12 -7.12 -6.19 -15.87
N LEU A 13 -6.01 -6.93 -15.74
CA LEU A 13 -6.02 -8.30 -15.25
C LEU A 13 -6.19 -8.30 -13.73
N VAL A 14 -7.28 -8.87 -13.23
CA VAL A 14 -7.55 -8.98 -11.79
C VAL A 14 -6.56 -9.95 -11.16
N LEU A 15 -5.81 -9.46 -10.18
CA LEU A 15 -4.79 -10.22 -9.46
C LEU A 15 -5.32 -10.78 -8.14
N ASP A 16 -6.18 -10.02 -7.46
CA ASP A 16 -6.76 -10.43 -6.19
C ASP A 16 -8.10 -9.74 -5.96
N THR A 17 -8.97 -10.37 -5.14
CA THR A 17 -10.28 -9.84 -4.76
C THR A 17 -10.56 -10.11 -3.29
N ILE A 18 -11.07 -9.09 -2.61
CA ILE A 18 -11.54 -9.18 -1.22
C ILE A 18 -13.03 -8.83 -1.23
N TYR A 19 -13.85 -9.72 -0.72
CA TYR A 19 -15.31 -9.53 -0.67
C TYR A 19 -15.91 -10.08 0.62
N ASP A 20 -17.04 -9.51 1.01
CA ASP A 20 -17.89 -10.06 2.06
C ASP A 20 -18.68 -11.26 1.51
N LYS A 21 -18.97 -12.26 2.34
CA LYS A 21 -19.72 -13.48 1.94
C LYS A 21 -21.05 -13.16 1.25
N THR A 22 -21.67 -12.05 1.60
CA THR A 22 -22.93 -11.58 0.99
C THR A 22 -22.78 -11.09 -0.46
N CYS A 23 -21.56 -10.70 -0.90
CA CYS A 23 -21.28 -10.32 -2.28
C CYS A 23 -21.05 -11.51 -3.22
N LEU A 24 -20.76 -12.69 -2.67
CA LEU A 24 -20.44 -13.91 -3.44
C LEU A 24 -21.61 -14.45 -4.27
N ASP A 25 -22.83 -14.25 -3.79
CA ASP A 25 -24.04 -14.76 -4.43
C ASP A 25 -24.53 -13.86 -5.57
N GLY A 26 -23.97 -12.65 -5.69
CA GLY A 26 -24.28 -11.70 -6.77
C GLY A 26 -23.49 -11.97 -8.05
N ASP A 27 -24.00 -11.44 -9.18
CA ASP A 27 -23.36 -11.59 -10.50
C ASP A 27 -21.94 -11.00 -10.55
N VAL A 28 -21.64 -10.00 -9.72
CA VAL A 28 -20.33 -9.35 -9.63
C VAL A 28 -19.29 -10.24 -9.00
N GLY A 29 -19.61 -10.87 -7.86
CA GLY A 29 -18.70 -11.75 -7.16
C GLY A 29 -18.30 -12.97 -7.98
N LYS A 30 -19.14 -13.36 -8.96
CA LYS A 30 -18.88 -14.50 -9.86
C LYS A 30 -18.00 -14.12 -11.06
N SER A 31 -18.01 -12.87 -11.48
CA SER A 31 -17.32 -12.41 -12.70
C SER A 31 -15.99 -11.72 -12.44
N VAL A 32 -15.86 -11.00 -11.33
CA VAL A 32 -14.60 -10.31 -10.95
C VAL A 32 -13.77 -11.23 -10.06
N ILE A 33 -13.09 -12.17 -10.68
CA ILE A 33 -12.25 -13.17 -10.00
C ILE A 33 -10.79 -13.04 -10.42
N PRO A 34 -9.82 -13.46 -9.62
CA PRO A 34 -8.41 -13.50 -10.02
C PRO A 34 -8.22 -14.25 -11.34
N GLY A 35 -7.50 -13.62 -12.27
CA GLY A 35 -7.29 -14.12 -13.64
C GLY A 35 -8.31 -13.61 -14.67
N SER A 36 -9.41 -12.94 -14.27
CA SER A 36 -10.31 -12.29 -15.23
C SER A 36 -9.73 -10.97 -15.74
N ILE A 37 -10.04 -10.61 -17.00
CA ILE A 37 -9.56 -9.38 -17.64
C ILE A 37 -10.74 -8.42 -17.76
N TRP A 38 -10.59 -7.21 -17.20
CA TRP A 38 -11.62 -6.16 -17.19
C TRP A 38 -11.21 -4.91 -17.98
N ALA A 39 -10.28 -5.07 -18.93
CA ALA A 39 -9.93 -4.00 -19.86
C ALA A 39 -11.15 -3.55 -20.67
N GLU A 40 -11.29 -2.24 -20.91
CA GLU A 40 -12.45 -1.67 -21.61
C GLU A 40 -12.62 -2.25 -23.02
N LYS A 41 -11.53 -2.56 -23.70
CA LYS A 41 -11.55 -3.21 -25.04
C LYS A 41 -12.20 -4.60 -25.05
N ILE A 42 -12.26 -5.28 -23.90
CA ILE A 42 -12.78 -6.65 -23.76
C ILE A 42 -14.16 -6.63 -23.12
N CYS A 43 -14.30 -5.87 -22.02
CA CYS A 43 -15.52 -5.86 -21.21
C CYS A 43 -16.37 -4.60 -21.38
N GLY A 44 -16.02 -3.70 -22.33
CA GLY A 44 -16.72 -2.43 -22.48
C GLY A 44 -16.57 -1.57 -21.23
N THR A 45 -17.31 -0.48 -21.16
CA THR A 45 -17.22 0.48 -20.05
C THR A 45 -17.55 -0.16 -18.71
N ASN A 46 -16.59 -0.12 -17.81
CA ASN A 46 -16.62 -0.57 -16.43
C ASN A 46 -15.63 0.25 -15.61
N GLY A 47 -15.78 0.27 -14.27
CA GLY A 47 -14.94 1.13 -13.42
C GLY A 47 -13.45 0.85 -13.52
N LEU A 48 -13.08 -0.43 -13.50
CA LEU A 48 -11.69 -0.86 -13.55
C LEU A 48 -11.06 -0.51 -14.91
N GLY A 49 -11.68 -0.93 -16.02
CA GLY A 49 -11.18 -0.70 -17.38
C GLY A 49 -11.10 0.79 -17.73
N LEU A 50 -12.11 1.57 -17.35
CA LEU A 50 -12.11 3.02 -17.57
C LEU A 50 -11.00 3.72 -16.78
N SER A 51 -10.72 3.27 -15.54
CA SER A 51 -9.62 3.81 -14.74
C SER A 51 -8.24 3.48 -15.35
N VAL A 52 -8.09 2.31 -15.97
CA VAL A 52 -6.89 1.93 -16.76
C VAL A 52 -6.67 2.91 -17.91
N GLU A 53 -7.69 3.14 -18.73
CA GLU A 53 -7.60 3.98 -19.94
C GLU A 53 -7.37 5.47 -19.59
N LEU A 54 -8.14 6.00 -18.64
CA LEU A 54 -8.05 7.42 -18.27
C LEU A 54 -6.88 7.74 -17.34
N LYS A 55 -6.29 6.74 -16.67
CA LYS A 55 -5.27 6.90 -15.62
C LYS A 55 -5.70 7.88 -14.51
N LYS A 56 -6.99 7.85 -14.19
CA LYS A 56 -7.65 8.73 -13.21
C LYS A 56 -8.63 7.95 -12.36
N PRO A 57 -8.93 8.43 -11.14
CA PRO A 57 -10.05 7.90 -10.37
C PRO A 57 -11.36 8.07 -11.15
N THR A 58 -12.16 7.00 -11.21
CA THR A 58 -13.40 6.93 -11.97
C THR A 58 -14.53 6.37 -11.13
N ILE A 59 -15.76 6.75 -11.50
CA ILE A 59 -17.01 6.12 -11.05
C ILE A 59 -17.72 5.64 -12.30
N VAL A 60 -18.21 4.40 -12.29
CA VAL A 60 -19.12 3.87 -13.30
C VAL A 60 -20.31 3.28 -12.55
N SER A 61 -21.50 3.83 -12.74
CA SER A 61 -22.67 3.51 -11.93
C SER A 61 -23.87 3.09 -12.78
N GLY A 62 -24.44 1.96 -12.45
CA GLY A 62 -25.69 1.51 -13.06
C GLY A 62 -25.60 1.37 -14.58
N LYS A 63 -26.45 2.09 -15.29
CA LYS A 63 -26.57 2.05 -16.76
C LYS A 63 -25.38 2.65 -17.52
N GLU A 64 -24.38 3.21 -16.84
CA GLU A 64 -23.12 3.64 -17.45
C GLU A 64 -22.24 2.44 -17.82
N HIS A 65 -22.48 1.26 -17.21
CA HIS A 65 -21.80 0.03 -17.60
C HIS A 65 -22.26 -0.42 -18.98
N PHE A 66 -21.30 -0.94 -19.78
CA PHE A 66 -21.59 -1.45 -21.11
C PHE A 66 -22.54 -2.67 -21.08
N PHE A 67 -22.30 -3.60 -20.15
CA PHE A 67 -23.16 -4.77 -19.99
C PHE A 67 -24.37 -4.49 -19.09
N ILE A 68 -25.56 -4.78 -19.57
CA ILE A 68 -26.84 -4.62 -18.84
C ILE A 68 -26.84 -5.43 -17.54
N THR A 69 -26.16 -6.56 -17.49
CA THR A 69 -26.00 -7.37 -16.28
C THR A 69 -25.39 -6.59 -15.12
N HIS A 70 -24.63 -5.54 -15.39
CA HIS A 70 -23.96 -4.70 -14.39
C HIS A 70 -24.75 -3.43 -14.03
N GLU A 71 -25.98 -3.24 -14.53
CA GLU A 71 -26.79 -2.03 -14.28
C GLU A 71 -27.17 -1.78 -12.81
N LYS A 72 -27.01 -2.79 -11.94
CA LYS A 72 -27.29 -2.69 -10.50
C LYS A 72 -26.07 -2.33 -9.66
N ILE A 73 -24.89 -2.20 -10.28
CA ILE A 73 -23.61 -2.05 -9.61
C ILE A 73 -23.11 -0.63 -9.74
N SER A 74 -22.39 -0.17 -8.73
CA SER A 74 -21.57 1.03 -8.78
C SER A 74 -20.11 0.64 -8.49
N CYS A 75 -19.22 1.01 -9.40
CA CYS A 75 -17.77 0.76 -9.35
C CYS A 75 -17.01 2.07 -9.08
N PHE A 76 -16.07 2.01 -8.17
CA PHE A 76 -15.23 3.14 -7.75
C PHE A 76 -13.77 2.73 -7.91
N ALA A 77 -13.16 3.13 -8.99
CA ALA A 77 -11.80 2.73 -9.31
C ALA A 77 -10.80 3.88 -9.16
N SER A 78 -9.59 3.55 -8.74
CA SER A 78 -8.48 4.51 -8.67
C SER A 78 -7.16 3.82 -9.03
N PRO A 79 -6.35 4.44 -9.91
CA PRO A 79 -5.04 3.91 -10.25
C PRO A 79 -4.07 4.06 -9.08
N ILE A 80 -3.12 3.13 -9.01
CA ILE A 80 -1.92 3.22 -8.18
C ILE A 80 -0.80 3.70 -9.09
N ILE A 81 -0.25 4.87 -8.79
CA ILE A 81 0.79 5.51 -9.58
C ILE A 81 2.12 5.39 -8.85
N ASN A 82 3.15 4.88 -9.54
CA ASN A 82 4.48 4.80 -8.97
C ASN A 82 5.19 6.17 -8.98
N TYR A 83 6.39 6.21 -8.39
CA TYR A 83 7.23 7.41 -8.33
C TYR A 83 7.68 7.94 -9.72
N ASP A 84 7.68 7.10 -10.76
CA ASP A 84 7.97 7.50 -12.14
C ASP A 84 6.73 8.03 -12.89
N GLY A 85 5.56 8.06 -12.23
CA GLY A 85 4.30 8.52 -12.81
C GLY A 85 3.58 7.47 -13.65
N LYS A 86 4.02 6.20 -13.59
CA LYS A 86 3.38 5.09 -14.30
C LYS A 86 2.31 4.44 -13.44
N THR A 87 1.17 4.14 -14.03
CA THR A 87 0.17 3.27 -13.41
C THR A 87 0.72 1.85 -13.31
N ILE A 88 0.66 1.26 -12.13
CA ILE A 88 1.15 -0.10 -11.85
C ILE A 88 0.03 -1.04 -11.40
N GLY A 89 -1.17 -0.55 -11.29
CA GLY A 89 -2.36 -1.32 -10.94
C GLY A 89 -3.53 -0.41 -10.62
N ILE A 90 -4.69 -1.01 -10.44
CA ILE A 90 -5.95 -0.33 -10.13
C ILE A 90 -6.55 -0.99 -8.88
N ILE A 91 -7.10 -0.18 -7.98
CA ILE A 91 -8.03 -0.65 -6.96
C ILE A 91 -9.43 -0.24 -7.38
N ASP A 92 -10.33 -1.19 -7.42
CA ASP A 92 -11.75 -0.99 -7.65
C ASP A 92 -12.55 -1.48 -6.43
N ALA A 93 -13.49 -0.66 -5.96
CA ALA A 93 -14.46 -1.05 -4.96
C ALA A 93 -15.84 -1.04 -5.62
N SER A 94 -16.49 -2.20 -5.68
CA SER A 94 -17.80 -2.36 -6.30
C SER A 94 -18.86 -2.69 -5.26
N THR A 95 -20.08 -2.16 -5.43
CA THR A 95 -21.23 -2.40 -4.56
C THR A 95 -22.54 -2.33 -5.34
N ASP A 96 -23.55 -3.00 -4.86
CA ASP A 96 -24.94 -2.90 -5.35
C ASP A 96 -25.71 -1.69 -4.78
N SER A 97 -25.12 -0.97 -3.83
CA SER A 97 -25.72 0.18 -3.16
C SER A 97 -25.36 1.49 -3.84
N LYS A 98 -26.40 2.24 -4.27
CA LYS A 98 -26.24 3.59 -4.84
C LYS A 98 -25.94 4.68 -3.80
N SER A 99 -26.00 4.37 -2.51
CA SER A 99 -25.73 5.34 -1.46
C SER A 99 -24.22 5.53 -1.22
N ARG A 100 -23.76 6.78 -1.04
CA ARG A 100 -22.39 7.15 -0.63
C ARG A 100 -21.32 7.04 -1.72
N GLU A 101 -21.64 7.24 -2.98
CA GLU A 101 -20.71 7.14 -4.11
C GLU A 101 -19.43 7.98 -3.91
N GLN A 102 -19.55 9.25 -3.56
CA GLN A 102 -18.40 10.14 -3.36
C GLN A 102 -17.51 9.73 -2.17
N HIS A 103 -18.11 9.22 -1.08
CA HIS A 103 -17.34 8.72 0.06
C HIS A 103 -16.55 7.47 -0.30
N THR A 104 -17.13 6.56 -1.07
CA THR A 104 -16.45 5.33 -1.49
C THR A 104 -15.27 5.66 -2.37
N LEU A 105 -15.42 6.52 -3.39
CA LEU A 105 -14.29 6.94 -4.22
C LEU A 105 -13.20 7.62 -3.39
N ALA A 106 -13.57 8.46 -2.41
CA ALA A 106 -12.59 9.09 -1.52
C ALA A 106 -11.79 8.06 -0.72
N LEU A 107 -12.44 7.01 -0.21
CA LEU A 107 -11.75 5.92 0.50
C LEU A 107 -10.81 5.13 -0.42
N VAL A 108 -11.24 4.80 -1.64
CA VAL A 108 -10.41 4.12 -2.64
C VAL A 108 -9.19 4.98 -2.99
N LYS A 109 -9.36 6.28 -3.21
CA LYS A 109 -8.23 7.23 -3.42
C LYS A 109 -7.28 7.30 -2.24
N LEU A 110 -7.78 7.25 -1.01
CA LEU A 110 -6.92 7.20 0.19
C LEU A 110 -6.13 5.89 0.28
N ALA A 111 -6.77 4.77 -0.08
CA ALA A 111 -6.10 3.46 -0.13
C ALA A 111 -4.97 3.45 -1.16
N THR A 112 -5.23 3.90 -2.39
CA THR A 112 -4.19 3.96 -3.44
C THR A 112 -3.03 4.87 -3.03
N ARG A 113 -3.29 6.07 -2.49
CA ARG A 113 -2.25 6.96 -1.97
C ARG A 113 -1.43 6.34 -0.84
N SER A 114 -2.07 5.59 0.05
CA SER A 114 -1.36 4.88 1.12
C SER A 114 -0.41 3.82 0.56
N ILE A 115 -0.81 3.11 -0.49
CA ILE A 115 0.03 2.14 -1.20
C ILE A 115 1.19 2.84 -1.91
N GLU A 116 0.91 3.90 -2.66
CA GLU A 116 1.94 4.72 -3.34
C GLU A 116 3.00 5.23 -2.37
N THR A 117 2.56 5.74 -1.20
CA THR A 117 3.47 6.18 -0.13
C THR A 117 4.36 5.05 0.37
N LYS A 118 3.80 3.85 0.59
CA LYS A 118 4.58 2.68 1.03
C LYS A 118 5.58 2.23 -0.03
N LEU A 119 5.16 2.20 -1.29
CA LEU A 119 6.03 1.85 -2.42
C LEU A 119 7.18 2.85 -2.55
N PHE A 120 6.90 4.14 -2.42
CA PHE A 120 7.91 5.20 -2.44
C PHE A 120 8.94 5.01 -1.31
N ILE A 121 8.47 4.86 -0.07
CA ILE A 121 9.35 4.69 1.09
C ILE A 121 10.20 3.41 0.97
N ASN A 122 9.63 2.32 0.47
CA ASN A 122 10.36 1.08 0.26
C ASN A 122 11.44 1.21 -0.82
N LYS A 123 11.11 1.87 -1.94
CA LYS A 123 12.04 2.09 -3.05
C LYS A 123 13.25 2.92 -2.63
N PHE A 124 13.01 3.99 -1.89
CA PHE A 124 14.04 4.94 -1.49
C PHE A 124 14.47 4.77 -0.02
N SER A 125 14.41 3.53 0.49
CA SER A 125 14.71 3.23 1.91
C SER A 125 16.14 3.55 2.34
N ASN A 126 17.08 3.68 1.39
CA ASN A 126 18.49 4.02 1.63
C ASN A 126 18.76 5.53 1.54
N GLU A 127 17.75 6.32 1.13
CA GLU A 127 17.86 7.76 0.93
C GLU A 127 17.22 8.54 2.08
N LEU A 128 17.54 9.81 2.21
CA LEU A 128 16.81 10.69 3.12
C LEU A 128 15.45 11.03 2.50
N ILE A 129 14.39 10.51 3.08
CA ILE A 129 13.03 10.81 2.63
C ILE A 129 12.48 11.97 3.46
N LEU A 130 12.11 13.06 2.79
CA LEU A 130 11.45 14.21 3.38
C LEU A 130 9.95 14.18 3.08
N SER A 131 9.14 14.42 4.12
CA SER A 131 7.72 14.74 3.99
C SER A 131 7.56 16.25 4.09
N PHE A 132 6.82 16.86 3.18
CA PHE A 132 6.55 18.29 3.23
C PHE A 132 5.12 18.64 2.85
N HIS A 133 4.64 19.77 3.39
CA HIS A 133 3.32 20.32 3.09
C HIS A 133 3.28 21.81 3.44
N PRO A 134 2.50 22.67 2.74
CA PRO A 134 2.32 24.07 3.09
C PRO A 134 1.74 24.30 4.48
N ARG A 135 1.01 23.32 5.03
CA ARG A 135 0.44 23.34 6.39
C ARG A 135 1.03 22.22 7.22
N GLN A 136 1.51 22.55 8.42
CA GLN A 136 2.19 21.60 9.30
C GLN A 136 1.31 20.42 9.73
N GLU A 137 0.00 20.66 9.92
CA GLU A 137 -0.96 19.65 10.38
C GLU A 137 -1.11 18.47 9.41
N TYR A 138 -0.80 18.68 8.14
CA TYR A 138 -0.89 17.65 7.10
C TYR A 138 0.36 16.78 6.96
N LEU A 139 1.46 17.07 7.67
CA LEU A 139 2.70 16.29 7.59
C LEU A 139 2.55 14.83 7.99
N SER A 140 1.54 14.49 8.78
CA SER A 140 1.23 13.11 9.20
C SER A 140 0.18 12.41 8.33
N THR A 141 -0.31 13.07 7.27
CA THR A 141 -1.36 12.52 6.39
C THR A 141 -0.77 11.84 5.16
N THR A 142 -1.61 11.15 4.38
CA THR A 142 -1.22 10.56 3.09
C THR A 142 -1.16 11.57 1.95
N SER A 143 -1.50 12.84 2.20
CA SER A 143 -1.51 13.91 1.19
C SER A 143 -0.20 14.69 1.11
N VAL A 144 0.82 14.30 1.84
CA VAL A 144 2.13 14.97 1.84
C VAL A 144 2.90 14.81 0.53
N GLY A 145 3.67 15.82 0.18
CA GLY A 145 4.74 15.69 -0.78
C GLY A 145 5.90 14.86 -0.19
N LEU A 146 6.41 13.91 -0.95
CA LEU A 146 7.59 13.12 -0.58
C LEU A 146 8.73 13.40 -1.55
N LEU A 147 9.90 13.71 -1.01
CA LEU A 147 11.15 13.82 -1.76
C LEU A 147 12.14 12.81 -1.19
N ALA A 148 12.79 12.04 -2.05
CA ALA A 148 13.94 11.21 -1.70
C ALA A 148 15.21 11.93 -2.16
N ILE A 149 16.14 12.14 -1.24
CA ILE A 149 17.34 12.94 -1.46
C ILE A 149 18.57 12.10 -1.08
N ASN A 150 19.56 12.05 -1.96
CA ASN A 150 20.82 11.36 -1.71
C ASN A 150 21.76 12.18 -0.82
N GLY A 151 22.94 11.62 -0.49
CA GLY A 151 23.96 12.28 0.35
C GLY A 151 24.48 13.59 -0.19
N ASP A 152 24.40 13.81 -1.51
CA ASP A 152 24.88 15.01 -2.20
C ASP A 152 23.81 16.11 -2.32
N GLY A 153 22.63 15.89 -1.76
CA GLY A 153 21.50 16.82 -1.84
C GLY A 153 20.74 16.77 -3.17
N VAL A 154 20.95 15.72 -3.98
CA VAL A 154 20.27 15.54 -5.25
C VAL A 154 18.95 14.78 -5.01
N ILE A 155 17.85 15.26 -5.59
CA ILE A 155 16.55 14.61 -5.53
C ILE A 155 16.54 13.42 -6.50
N VAL A 156 16.45 12.22 -5.93
CA VAL A 156 16.41 10.95 -6.69
C VAL A 156 14.99 10.43 -6.88
N GLY A 157 14.02 11.01 -6.20
CA GLY A 157 12.61 10.66 -6.34
C GLY A 157 11.66 11.68 -5.74
N ALA A 158 10.47 11.81 -6.35
CA ALA A 158 9.38 12.65 -5.88
C ALA A 158 8.04 11.96 -6.13
N ASN A 159 7.11 12.00 -5.16
CA ASN A 159 5.76 11.50 -5.37
C ASN A 159 4.90 12.51 -6.15
N THR A 160 3.73 12.09 -6.60
CA THR A 160 2.80 12.94 -7.34
C THR A 160 2.39 14.19 -6.55
N SER A 161 2.17 14.07 -5.23
CA SER A 161 1.83 15.22 -4.38
C SER A 161 2.97 16.23 -4.33
N ALA A 162 4.22 15.79 -4.26
CA ALA A 162 5.39 16.68 -4.31
C ALA A 162 5.46 17.45 -5.63
N LYS A 163 5.26 16.76 -6.75
CA LYS A 163 5.25 17.38 -8.09
C LYS A 163 4.16 18.46 -8.21
N ILE A 164 2.98 18.19 -7.68
CA ILE A 164 1.87 19.16 -7.69
C ILE A 164 2.17 20.36 -6.79
N MET A 165 2.65 20.13 -5.56
CA MET A 165 2.92 21.20 -4.59
C MET A 165 4.06 22.12 -5.00
N LEU A 166 5.03 21.60 -5.75
CA LEU A 166 6.15 22.38 -6.31
C LEU A 166 5.83 22.92 -7.71
N HIS A 167 4.53 23.07 -8.02
CA HIS A 167 3.99 23.76 -9.22
C HIS A 167 4.49 23.23 -10.57
N GLY A 168 4.75 21.93 -10.67
CA GLY A 168 5.22 21.32 -11.91
C GLY A 168 6.57 21.89 -12.38
N LEU A 169 7.31 22.53 -11.45
CA LEU A 169 8.69 22.84 -11.68
C LEU A 169 9.37 21.58 -12.16
N VAL A 170 9.74 21.58 -13.41
CA VAL A 170 10.64 20.69 -14.14
C VAL A 170 10.84 19.30 -13.49
N ASP A 171 11.14 18.31 -14.25
CA ASP A 171 11.42 16.98 -13.75
C ASP A 171 12.31 17.06 -12.49
N LEU A 172 11.67 16.94 -11.30
CA LEU A 172 12.36 17.06 -10.00
C LEU A 172 13.46 15.99 -9.82
N LYS A 173 13.49 15.01 -10.68
CA LYS A 173 14.48 13.95 -10.70
C LYS A 173 15.80 14.50 -11.21
N ASN A 174 16.85 14.28 -10.43
CA ASN A 174 18.21 14.74 -10.63
C ASN A 174 18.44 16.26 -10.36
N GLU A 175 17.41 16.98 -9.91
CA GLU A 175 17.58 18.36 -9.46
C GLU A 175 18.24 18.40 -8.08
N ASN A 176 19.06 19.42 -7.83
CA ASN A 176 19.64 19.66 -6.52
C ASN A 176 18.61 20.37 -5.62
N PHE A 177 18.53 19.95 -4.36
CA PHE A 177 17.65 20.59 -3.37
C PHE A 177 17.82 22.09 -3.31
N ASN A 178 19.07 22.57 -3.42
CA ASN A 178 19.40 23.99 -3.37
C ASN A 178 18.89 24.78 -4.60
N ASN A 179 18.55 24.10 -5.70
CA ASN A 179 17.94 24.76 -6.88
C ASN A 179 16.44 25.00 -6.69
N ILE A 180 15.82 24.31 -5.75
CA ILE A 180 14.37 24.39 -5.49
C ILE A 180 14.10 25.26 -4.27
N PHE A 181 14.90 25.11 -3.21
CA PHE A 181 14.69 25.79 -1.94
C PHE A 181 15.82 26.79 -1.64
N THR A 182 15.45 27.89 -1.00
CA THR A 182 16.39 28.96 -0.61
C THR A 182 17.33 28.52 0.53
N ASN A 183 16.90 27.57 1.35
CA ASN A 183 17.72 26.98 2.41
C ASN A 183 18.70 25.97 1.82
N SER A 184 19.99 26.03 2.15
CA SER A 184 20.92 25.02 1.68
C SER A 184 20.66 23.67 2.37
N PHE A 185 20.76 22.57 1.62
CA PHE A 185 20.56 21.23 2.14
C PHE A 185 21.48 20.92 3.33
N SER A 186 22.75 21.30 3.23
CA SER A 186 23.74 21.08 4.30
C SER A 186 23.39 21.79 5.60
N SER A 187 22.77 22.97 5.53
CA SER A 187 22.39 23.74 6.72
C SER A 187 21.23 23.12 7.50
N ILE A 188 20.32 22.44 6.82
CA ILE A 188 19.12 21.86 7.43
C ILE A 188 19.21 20.34 7.67
N ALA A 189 20.19 19.67 7.07
CA ALA A 189 20.31 18.20 7.10
C ALA A 189 20.37 17.66 8.53
N THR A 190 21.15 18.28 9.43
CA THR A 190 21.29 17.84 10.83
C THR A 190 19.96 17.95 11.58
N ASP A 191 19.22 19.04 11.40
CA ASP A 191 17.94 19.23 12.05
C ASP A 191 16.88 18.25 11.52
N LEU A 192 16.88 17.96 10.23
CA LEU A 192 16.03 16.96 9.60
C LEU A 192 16.34 15.54 10.11
N LEU A 193 17.62 15.19 10.25
CA LEU A 193 18.03 13.90 10.81
C LEU A 193 17.57 13.73 12.26
N ASN A 194 17.47 14.83 13.02
CA ASN A 194 16.93 14.86 14.38
C ASN A 194 15.39 14.93 14.44
N ASN A 195 14.70 14.72 13.30
CA ASN A 195 13.25 14.78 13.16
C ASN A 195 12.62 16.12 13.56
N LYS A 196 13.36 17.22 13.46
CA LYS A 196 12.79 18.56 13.64
C LYS A 196 11.90 18.93 12.45
N ILE A 197 10.78 19.57 12.74
CA ILE A 197 9.96 20.20 11.70
C ILE A 197 10.57 21.57 11.40
N LEU A 198 10.90 21.80 10.13
CA LEU A 198 11.46 23.06 9.67
C LEU A 198 10.49 23.73 8.71
N LYS A 199 10.46 25.05 8.72
CA LYS A 199 9.81 25.86 7.69
C LYS A 199 10.87 26.31 6.72
N ILE A 200 10.72 25.93 5.45
CA ILE A 200 11.63 26.32 4.35
C ILE A 200 10.84 27.03 3.25
N THR A 201 11.53 27.78 2.43
CA THR A 201 10.91 28.55 1.35
C THR A 201 11.53 28.13 0.03
N ASP A 202 10.71 27.97 -1.00
CA ASP A 202 11.18 27.75 -2.36
C ASP A 202 11.64 29.06 -3.03
N HIS A 203 12.29 28.96 -4.18
CA HIS A 203 12.76 30.15 -4.92
C HIS A 203 11.63 31.00 -5.53
N LEU A 204 10.37 30.49 -5.49
CA LEU A 204 9.18 31.22 -5.90
C LEU A 204 8.53 32.00 -4.74
N GLY A 205 9.06 31.87 -3.53
CA GLY A 205 8.55 32.51 -2.32
C GLY A 205 7.49 31.72 -1.57
N SER A 206 7.15 30.50 -2.01
CA SER A 206 6.20 29.63 -1.29
C SER A 206 6.88 28.95 -0.10
N SER A 207 6.24 28.98 1.06
CA SER A 207 6.77 28.33 2.26
C SER A 207 6.12 27.00 2.51
N VAL A 208 6.93 26.01 2.89
CA VAL A 208 6.48 24.65 3.26
C VAL A 208 7.12 24.21 4.57
N PHE A 209 6.40 23.38 5.31
CA PHE A 209 6.94 22.67 6.47
C PHE A 209 7.50 21.35 6.00
N VAL A 210 8.71 21.02 6.45
CA VAL A 210 9.40 19.77 6.11
C VAL A 210 9.79 19.02 7.36
N VAL A 211 9.77 17.70 7.27
CA VAL A 211 10.25 16.79 8.32
C VAL A 211 10.79 15.52 7.67
N LYS A 212 11.74 14.87 8.30
CA LYS A 212 12.16 13.53 7.90
C LYS A 212 10.98 12.56 7.98
N SER A 213 10.69 11.89 6.88
CA SER A 213 9.67 10.84 6.88
C SER A 213 10.09 9.69 7.80
N GLN A 214 9.25 9.33 8.75
CA GLN A 214 9.50 8.17 9.59
C GLN A 214 9.33 6.90 8.75
N ASN A 215 10.36 6.07 8.65
CA ASN A 215 10.27 4.77 8.02
C ASN A 215 9.16 3.95 8.69
N PHE A 216 8.10 3.62 7.96
CA PHE A 216 6.99 2.77 8.43
C PHE A 216 7.47 1.42 8.99
N LYS A 217 8.65 0.94 8.56
CA LYS A 217 9.28 -0.29 9.08
C LYS A 217 9.45 -0.28 10.60
N ASN A 218 9.71 0.88 11.23
CA ASN A 218 9.97 0.91 12.68
C ASN A 218 8.71 0.92 13.56
N LYS A 219 7.55 1.32 13.03
CA LYS A 219 6.31 1.31 13.83
C LYS A 219 5.55 -0.03 13.74
N GLN A 220 5.56 -0.69 12.60
CA GLN A 220 4.93 -2.01 12.46
C GLN A 220 5.77 -3.10 13.13
N LEU A 221 7.10 -3.11 12.98
CA LEU A 221 7.97 -4.05 13.69
C LEU A 221 7.95 -3.88 15.21
N LYS A 222 7.75 -2.66 15.73
CA LYS A 222 7.56 -2.46 17.19
C LYS A 222 6.15 -2.83 17.68
N LYS A 223 5.12 -2.83 16.82
CA LYS A 223 3.78 -3.33 17.17
C LYS A 223 3.65 -4.84 16.96
N GLU A 224 4.29 -5.42 15.94
CA GLU A 224 4.29 -6.86 15.73
C GLU A 224 5.16 -7.61 16.75
N ASN A 225 6.23 -6.98 17.28
CA ASN A 225 6.97 -7.57 18.41
C ASN A 225 6.22 -7.53 19.75
N LYS A 226 5.04 -6.96 19.83
CA LYS A 226 4.25 -6.92 21.09
C LYS A 226 3.17 -7.96 21.23
N THR A 227 2.85 -8.78 20.21
CA THR A 227 1.93 -9.92 20.43
C THR A 227 2.02 -10.99 19.34
N VAL A 228 3.18 -11.54 19.05
CA VAL A 228 3.22 -12.97 18.85
C VAL A 228 3.25 -13.55 20.26
N LYS A 229 2.08 -13.76 20.87
CA LYS A 229 1.96 -14.70 21.96
C LYS A 229 2.59 -15.99 21.43
N ARG A 230 3.78 -16.32 21.95
CA ARG A 230 4.45 -17.59 21.68
C ARG A 230 3.51 -18.67 22.24
N TYR A 231 2.56 -19.12 21.43
CA TYR A 231 1.71 -20.24 21.77
C TYR A 231 2.60 -21.46 21.84
N VAL A 232 3.03 -21.80 23.02
CA VAL A 232 3.69 -23.05 23.35
C VAL A 232 2.58 -24.02 23.74
N CYS A 233 2.58 -25.25 23.19
CA CYS A 233 1.60 -26.25 23.59
C CYS A 233 1.72 -26.56 25.10
N GLU A 234 0.61 -26.93 25.74
CA GLU A 234 0.55 -27.16 27.19
C GLU A 234 1.64 -28.11 27.68
N SER A 235 1.95 -29.16 26.91
CA SER A 235 2.99 -30.16 27.24
C SER A 235 4.45 -29.60 27.13
N CYS A 236 4.64 -28.38 26.66
CA CYS A 236 5.96 -27.74 26.48
C CYS A 236 6.22 -26.54 27.41
N GLN A 237 5.32 -26.27 28.33
CA GLN A 237 5.43 -25.10 29.22
C GLN A 237 6.50 -25.26 30.31
N ASP A 238 6.86 -26.49 30.69
CA ASP A 238 7.66 -26.80 31.88
C ASP A 238 9.12 -26.38 31.79
N THR A 239 9.76 -26.43 30.62
CA THR A 239 11.18 -26.12 30.47
C THR A 239 11.46 -25.19 29.28
N LYS A 240 12.53 -24.36 29.41
CA LYS A 240 12.95 -23.44 28.34
C LYS A 240 13.27 -24.18 27.04
N ILE A 241 13.96 -25.32 27.11
CA ILE A 241 14.34 -26.14 25.95
C ILE A 241 13.11 -26.67 25.21
N LYS A 242 12.09 -27.18 25.95
CA LYS A 242 10.83 -27.65 25.34
C LYS A 242 10.07 -26.50 24.66
N ARG A 243 10.07 -25.31 25.25
CA ARG A 243 9.46 -24.10 24.66
C ARG A 243 10.13 -23.69 23.36
N GLU A 244 11.46 -23.65 23.33
CA GLU A 244 12.23 -23.31 22.14
C GLU A 244 12.03 -24.31 21.01
N LYS A 245 12.06 -25.60 21.32
CA LYS A 245 11.75 -26.69 20.37
C LYS A 245 10.34 -26.58 19.81
N CYS A 246 9.34 -26.32 20.66
CA CYS A 246 7.97 -26.15 20.25
C CYS A 246 7.80 -24.92 19.34
N THR A 247 8.42 -23.82 19.67
CA THR A 247 8.39 -22.59 18.87
C THR A 247 9.03 -22.81 17.49
N LEU A 248 10.16 -23.52 17.42
CA LEU A 248 10.84 -23.84 16.16
C LEU A 248 10.00 -24.74 15.26
N ILE A 249 9.35 -25.76 15.83
CA ILE A 249 8.47 -26.67 15.08
C ILE A 249 7.29 -25.88 14.47
N ARG A 250 6.67 -25.00 15.24
CA ARG A 250 5.51 -24.22 14.81
C ARG A 250 5.89 -23.17 13.75
N SER A 251 7.01 -22.44 13.93
CA SER A 251 7.48 -21.48 12.93
C SER A 251 7.81 -22.16 11.60
N THR A 252 8.51 -23.29 11.64
CA THR A 252 8.85 -24.04 10.41
C THR A 252 7.62 -24.60 9.72
N PHE A 253 6.59 -25.01 10.46
CA PHE A 253 5.33 -25.44 9.86
C PHE A 253 4.59 -24.27 9.20
N LEU A 254 4.54 -23.10 9.83
CA LEU A 254 3.93 -21.89 9.26
C LEU A 254 4.64 -21.42 7.98
N GLU A 255 5.97 -21.55 7.94
CA GLU A 255 6.75 -21.23 6.74
C GLU A 255 6.50 -22.20 5.58
N THR A 256 6.39 -23.50 5.87
CA THR A 256 6.31 -24.54 4.82
C THR A 256 4.88 -24.89 4.45
N ASN A 257 3.93 -24.60 5.32
CA ASN A 257 2.52 -24.99 5.28
C ASN A 257 2.30 -26.48 4.92
N ASN A 258 3.32 -27.32 5.21
CA ASN A 258 3.33 -28.74 4.87
C ASN A 258 4.09 -29.56 5.93
N ILE A 259 3.39 -30.49 6.57
CA ILE A 259 3.95 -31.32 7.65
C ILE A 259 5.14 -32.17 7.18
N SER A 260 5.07 -32.71 5.97
CA SER A 260 6.15 -33.55 5.43
C SER A 260 7.40 -32.72 5.10
N ALA A 261 7.22 -31.49 4.64
CA ALA A 261 8.32 -30.56 4.38
C ALA A 261 8.94 -30.08 5.70
N ALA A 262 8.12 -29.70 6.68
CA ALA A 262 8.58 -29.31 8.02
C ALA A 262 9.32 -30.46 8.73
N SER A 263 8.83 -31.69 8.62
CA SER A 263 9.44 -32.91 9.16
C SER A 263 10.86 -33.13 8.60
N ARG A 264 11.01 -33.02 7.28
CA ARG A 264 12.33 -33.14 6.60
C ARG A 264 13.28 -32.01 6.98
N LYS A 265 12.78 -30.77 7.02
CA LYS A 265 13.59 -29.57 7.33
C LYS A 265 14.13 -29.61 8.77
N LEU A 266 13.36 -30.17 9.70
CA LEU A 266 13.72 -30.23 11.13
C LEU A 266 14.34 -31.55 11.57
N GLY A 267 14.37 -32.58 10.71
CA GLY A 267 14.87 -33.91 11.07
C GLY A 267 14.05 -34.61 12.17
N VAL A 268 12.74 -34.27 12.30
CA VAL A 268 11.87 -34.85 13.33
C VAL A 268 10.71 -35.63 12.67
N SER A 269 10.12 -36.60 13.42
CA SER A 269 9.02 -37.38 12.89
C SER A 269 7.77 -36.53 12.68
N ARG A 270 6.93 -36.89 11.70
CA ARG A 270 5.62 -36.24 11.47
C ARG A 270 4.73 -36.26 12.71
N THR A 271 4.77 -37.35 13.47
CA THR A 271 4.07 -37.51 14.75
C THR A 271 4.53 -36.47 15.77
N THR A 272 5.79 -36.16 15.80
CA THR A 272 6.36 -35.06 16.65
C THR A 272 5.75 -33.74 16.28
N ILE A 273 5.68 -33.42 14.97
CA ILE A 273 5.08 -32.16 14.50
C ILE A 273 3.60 -32.09 14.89
N TYR A 274 2.83 -33.13 14.63
CA TYR A 274 1.41 -33.18 15.03
C TYR A 274 1.19 -32.93 16.53
N LYS A 275 2.04 -33.49 17.42
CA LYS A 275 1.95 -33.24 18.86
C LYS A 275 2.06 -31.77 19.23
N HIS A 276 2.87 -31.00 18.49
CA HIS A 276 3.06 -29.59 18.76
C HIS A 276 2.05 -28.68 18.04
N LEU A 277 1.29 -29.19 17.07
CA LEU A 277 0.26 -28.45 16.30
C LEU A 277 -1.17 -28.68 16.84
N LYS A 278 -1.38 -29.54 17.83
CA LYS A 278 -2.70 -30.00 18.33
C LYS A 278 -3.73 -28.89 18.68
N ASN A 279 -3.31 -27.59 18.69
CA ASN A 279 -4.18 -26.43 18.95
C ASN A 279 -4.07 -25.38 17.83
N LEU A 280 -3.60 -25.76 16.63
CA LEU A 280 -3.47 -24.89 15.46
C LEU A 280 -4.23 -25.41 14.23
N ILE A 281 -4.74 -26.63 14.32
CA ILE A 281 -5.57 -27.29 13.29
C ILE A 281 -6.96 -27.55 13.87
#